data_8a417cc443f50d4a5723cbb735c31db1
#
_entry.id   8a417cc443f50d4a5723cbb735c31db1
#
_cell.length_a   1.000
_cell.length_b   1.000
_cell.length_c   1.000
_cell.angle_alpha   90.00
_cell.angle_beta   90.00
_cell.angle_gamma   90.00
#
_symmetry.space_group_name_H-M   'P 1'
#
loop_
_entity.id
_entity.type
_entity.pdbx_description
1 polymer ?
#
loop_
_entity_poly.entity_id
_entity_poly.type
_entity_poly.pdbx_seq_one_letter_code
_entity_poly.pdbx_strand_id
1 'polypeptide(L)'
;MQWLESVKWDAQGLVPVIAQEQGSNDVLMFAWMNRAALARTAELGRAVYYSRSRQRLWYKGEESGHVQTVHEIRLDCDNDVVLLKVTQLGHQPGIACHTGRHSCFFSILKDGQWTATEPVLKDPESIYK
;
A
#
# COMPACT_ATOMS: atom_id res chain seq x y z
N MET A 1 22.93 2.99 0.06
CA MET A 1 22.64 2.08 1.18
C MET A 1 22.64 0.66 0.66
N GLN A 2 23.41 -0.19 1.30
CA GLN A 2 23.59 -1.57 0.82
C GLN A 2 22.30 -2.38 0.78
N TRP A 3 21.40 -2.15 1.74
CA TRP A 3 20.17 -2.91 1.78
C TRP A 3 19.25 -2.63 0.57
N LEU A 4 19.35 -1.44 -0.02
CA LEU A 4 18.63 -1.12 -1.26
C LEU A 4 19.19 -1.88 -2.46
N GLU A 5 20.49 -2.15 -2.45
CA GLU A 5 21.15 -2.89 -3.52
C GLU A 5 20.73 -4.36 -3.57
N SER A 6 20.22 -4.90 -2.44
CA SER A 6 19.75 -6.29 -2.39
C SER A 6 18.41 -6.49 -3.09
N VAL A 7 17.65 -5.42 -3.32
CA VAL A 7 16.36 -5.51 -3.98
C VAL A 7 16.55 -5.70 -5.48
N LYS A 8 15.80 -6.64 -6.04
CA LYS A 8 15.81 -6.86 -7.49
C LYS A 8 14.79 -5.94 -8.15
N TRP A 9 15.26 -4.76 -8.51
CA TRP A 9 14.45 -3.76 -9.21
C TRP A 9 14.17 -4.25 -10.63
N ASP A 10 12.96 -4.02 -11.14
CA ASP A 10 12.62 -4.41 -12.50
C ASP A 10 13.26 -3.47 -13.54
N ALA A 11 12.95 -3.67 -14.83
CA ALA A 11 13.54 -2.88 -15.90
C ALA A 11 13.24 -1.39 -15.81
N GLN A 12 12.16 -1.02 -15.12
CA GLN A 12 11.78 0.37 -14.88
C GLN A 12 12.29 0.92 -13.55
N GLY A 13 13.05 0.11 -12.80
CA GLY A 13 13.55 0.50 -11.49
C GLY A 13 12.50 0.41 -10.39
N LEU A 14 11.50 -0.47 -10.55
CA LEU A 14 10.40 -0.60 -9.61
C LEU A 14 10.39 -1.98 -8.94
N VAL A 15 9.78 -2.04 -7.77
CA VAL A 15 9.49 -3.29 -7.05
C VAL A 15 8.02 -3.25 -6.61
N PRO A 16 7.30 -4.38 -6.75
CA PRO A 16 5.93 -4.44 -6.24
C PRO A 16 5.92 -4.49 -4.72
N VAL A 17 4.88 -3.92 -4.12
CA VAL A 17 4.74 -3.78 -2.66
C VAL A 17 3.35 -4.19 -2.25
N ILE A 18 3.27 -5.04 -1.23
CA ILE A 18 2.02 -5.42 -0.59
C ILE A 18 1.98 -4.75 0.78
N ALA A 19 0.88 -4.06 1.10
CA ALA A 19 0.67 -3.51 2.44
C ALA A 19 -0.32 -4.41 3.18
N GLN A 20 0.10 -4.89 4.34
CA GLN A 20 -0.66 -5.80 5.20
C GLN A 20 -0.89 -5.15 6.55
N GLU A 21 -2.11 -5.23 7.06
CA GLU A 21 -2.44 -4.62 8.35
C GLU A 21 -1.80 -5.38 9.50
N GLN A 22 -1.11 -4.63 10.36
CA GLN A 22 -0.55 -5.16 11.60
C GLN A 22 -1.70 -5.59 12.52
N GLY A 23 -1.61 -6.76 13.05
CA GLY A 23 -2.63 -7.32 13.96
C GLY A 23 -3.62 -8.24 13.27
N SER A 24 -4.39 -7.73 12.32
CA SER A 24 -5.38 -8.54 11.60
C SER A 24 -4.76 -9.43 10.52
N ASN A 25 -3.61 -9.02 9.98
CA ASN A 25 -2.97 -9.61 8.82
C ASN A 25 -3.77 -9.45 7.52
N ASP A 26 -4.77 -8.59 7.50
CA ASP A 26 -5.51 -8.31 6.26
C ASP A 26 -4.58 -7.68 5.23
N VAL A 27 -4.67 -8.15 3.99
CA VAL A 27 -3.98 -7.51 2.87
C VAL A 27 -4.78 -6.27 2.49
N LEU A 28 -4.15 -5.10 2.59
CA LEU A 28 -4.83 -3.82 2.37
C LEU A 28 -4.76 -3.35 0.94
N MET A 29 -3.58 -3.43 0.32
CA MET A 29 -3.38 -2.89 -1.01
C MET A 29 -2.09 -3.42 -1.65
N PHE A 30 -1.97 -3.20 -2.95
CA PHE A 30 -0.78 -3.46 -3.75
C PHE A 30 -0.39 -2.17 -4.45
N ALA A 31 0.91 -1.90 -4.49
CA ALA A 31 1.43 -0.69 -5.13
C ALA A 31 2.87 -0.95 -5.62
N TRP A 32 3.55 0.12 -6.01
CA TRP A 32 4.92 0.06 -6.52
C TRP A 32 5.80 1.03 -5.74
N MET A 33 7.09 0.71 -5.67
CA MET A 33 8.11 1.60 -5.15
C MET A 33 9.28 1.65 -6.10
N ASN A 34 9.85 2.84 -6.28
CA ASN A 34 11.19 2.95 -6.82
C ASN A 34 12.17 3.02 -5.65
N ARG A 35 13.46 3.13 -5.93
CA ARG A 35 14.50 3.20 -4.91
C ARG A 35 14.25 4.34 -3.92
N ALA A 36 13.88 5.52 -4.42
CA ALA A 36 13.60 6.69 -3.59
C ALA A 36 12.41 6.46 -2.66
N ALA A 37 11.34 5.84 -3.16
CA ALA A 37 10.14 5.55 -2.36
C ALA A 37 10.46 4.61 -1.20
N LEU A 38 11.21 3.53 -1.48
CA LEU A 38 11.58 2.58 -0.43
C LEU A 38 12.50 3.20 0.61
N ALA A 39 13.49 3.98 0.17
CA ALA A 39 14.38 4.69 1.08
C ALA A 39 13.62 5.67 1.98
N ARG A 40 12.66 6.43 1.41
CA ARG A 40 11.84 7.37 2.19
C ARG A 40 10.93 6.65 3.16
N THR A 41 10.37 5.52 2.76
CA THR A 41 9.54 4.71 3.65
C THR A 41 10.32 4.27 4.88
N ALA A 42 11.53 3.77 4.68
CA ALA A 42 12.39 3.35 5.79
C ALA A 42 12.79 4.52 6.69
N GLU A 43 13.09 5.66 6.09
CA GLU A 43 13.51 6.86 6.81
C GLU A 43 12.37 7.44 7.66
N LEU A 44 11.18 7.54 7.07
CA LEU A 44 10.03 8.21 7.70
C LEU A 44 9.23 7.31 8.63
N GLY A 45 9.31 5.97 8.46
CA GLY A 45 8.40 5.05 9.13
C GLY A 45 6.95 5.21 8.67
N ARG A 46 6.78 5.68 7.46
CA ARG A 46 5.49 6.00 6.83
C ARG A 46 5.55 5.54 5.38
N ALA A 47 4.48 4.93 4.88
CA ALA A 47 4.49 4.36 3.53
C ALA A 47 4.53 5.44 2.45
N VAL A 48 5.53 5.33 1.58
CA VAL A 48 5.72 6.17 0.40
C VAL A 48 5.81 5.24 -0.79
N TYR A 49 4.95 5.43 -1.76
CA TYR A 49 4.89 4.60 -2.96
C TYR A 49 5.33 5.40 -4.18
N TYR A 50 5.46 4.72 -5.31
CA TYR A 50 5.72 5.37 -6.59
C TYR A 50 4.50 5.23 -7.49
N SER A 51 3.95 6.36 -7.95
CA SER A 51 2.83 6.36 -8.88
C SER A 51 3.37 6.20 -10.30
N ARG A 52 3.06 5.07 -10.94
CA ARG A 52 3.48 4.81 -12.32
C ARG A 52 2.81 5.75 -13.32
N SER A 53 1.53 6.05 -13.10
CA SER A 53 0.75 6.91 -14.00
C SER A 53 1.20 8.36 -13.93
N ARG A 54 1.58 8.85 -12.74
CA ARG A 54 2.00 10.24 -12.54
C ARG A 54 3.52 10.41 -12.55
N GLN A 55 4.25 9.30 -12.53
CA GLN A 55 5.73 9.28 -12.52
C GLN A 55 6.30 10.13 -11.39
N ARG A 56 5.76 9.97 -10.18
CA ARG A 56 6.23 10.68 -8.99
C ARG A 56 6.01 9.86 -7.73
N LEU A 57 6.70 10.26 -6.65
CA LEU A 57 6.48 9.68 -5.34
C LEU A 57 5.07 10.04 -4.86
N TRP A 58 4.45 9.09 -4.16
CA TRP A 58 3.12 9.23 -3.59
C TRP A 58 3.18 8.85 -2.11
N TYR A 59 3.02 9.86 -1.26
CA TYR A 59 2.99 9.66 0.20
C TYR A 59 1.58 9.23 0.55
N LYS A 60 1.41 7.97 0.98
CA LYS A 60 0.09 7.43 1.28
C LYS A 60 -0.59 8.33 2.31
N GLY A 61 -1.79 8.82 1.98
CA GLY A 61 -2.55 9.71 2.85
C GLY A 61 -2.23 11.19 2.70
N GLU A 62 -1.40 11.59 1.73
CA GLU A 62 -1.04 13.00 1.55
C GLU A 62 -2.24 13.89 1.26
N GLU A 63 -3.30 13.35 0.64
CA GLU A 63 -4.54 14.09 0.37
C GLU A 63 -5.65 13.72 1.32
N SER A 64 -5.79 12.41 1.61
CA SER A 64 -6.93 11.89 2.40
C SER A 64 -6.71 11.96 3.91
N GLY A 65 -5.46 12.08 4.35
CA GLY A 65 -5.09 11.94 5.76
C GLY A 65 -4.99 10.49 6.24
N HIS A 66 -5.28 9.51 5.37
CA HIS A 66 -5.25 8.09 5.69
C HIS A 66 -3.84 7.54 5.52
N VAL A 67 -2.94 8.00 6.37
CA VAL A 67 -1.52 7.67 6.39
C VAL A 67 -1.33 6.21 6.83
N GLN A 68 -0.27 5.57 6.36
CA GLN A 68 0.14 4.24 6.83
C GLN A 68 1.42 4.36 7.62
N THR A 69 1.36 4.02 8.92
CA THR A 69 2.55 3.89 9.76
C THR A 69 3.15 2.52 9.50
N VAL A 70 4.44 2.47 9.21
CA VAL A 70 5.14 1.23 8.86
C VAL A 70 5.85 0.66 10.07
N HIS A 71 5.54 -0.60 10.42
CA HIS A 71 6.14 -1.31 11.55
C HIS A 71 7.29 -2.22 11.10
N GLU A 72 7.14 -2.85 9.93
CA GLU A 72 8.15 -3.75 9.38
C GLU A 72 8.19 -3.60 7.87
N ILE A 73 9.39 -3.74 7.32
CA ILE A 73 9.60 -3.83 5.87
C ILE A 73 10.26 -5.19 5.63
N ARG A 74 9.61 -6.03 4.84
CA ARG A 74 10.09 -7.38 4.53
C ARG A 74 10.36 -7.51 3.05
N LEU A 75 11.34 -8.32 2.70
CA LEU A 75 11.67 -8.66 1.33
C LEU A 75 11.43 -10.16 1.16
N ASP A 76 10.85 -10.57 0.05
CA ASP A 76 10.57 -11.99 -0.15
C ASP A 76 11.85 -12.79 -0.49
N CYS A 77 11.70 -14.12 -0.66
CA CYS A 77 12.84 -15.03 -0.73
C CYS A 77 13.72 -14.80 -1.96
N ASP A 78 13.20 -14.28 -3.07
CA ASP A 78 14.00 -13.97 -4.24
C ASP A 78 14.19 -12.45 -4.46
N ASN A 79 13.87 -11.66 -3.43
CA ASN A 79 14.20 -10.24 -3.32
C ASN A 79 13.48 -9.34 -4.34
N ASP A 80 12.32 -9.75 -4.84
CA ASP A 80 11.61 -9.02 -5.87
C ASP A 80 10.19 -8.58 -5.48
N VAL A 81 9.80 -8.73 -4.21
CA VAL A 81 8.53 -8.21 -3.67
C VAL A 81 8.77 -7.70 -2.25
N VAL A 82 8.27 -6.51 -1.96
CA VAL A 82 8.33 -5.91 -0.62
C VAL A 82 6.99 -6.10 0.07
N LEU A 83 7.02 -6.45 1.34
CA LEU A 83 5.84 -6.51 2.21
C LEU A 83 6.00 -5.48 3.31
N LEU A 84 5.04 -4.59 3.46
CA LEU A 84 4.98 -3.66 4.57
C LEU A 84 3.94 -4.14 5.58
N LYS A 85 4.30 -4.17 6.86
CA LYS A 85 3.34 -4.34 7.96
C LYS A 85 3.00 -2.95 8.46
N VAL A 86 1.72 -2.56 8.36
CA VAL A 86 1.32 -1.15 8.59
C VAL A 86 0.13 -1.03 9.54
N THR A 87 -0.03 0.15 10.14
CA THR A 87 -1.28 0.60 10.74
C THR A 87 -1.88 1.65 9.82
N GLN A 88 -3.10 1.41 9.37
CA GLN A 88 -3.84 2.33 8.51
C GLN A 88 -4.54 3.36 9.38
N LEU A 89 -4.11 4.62 9.29
CA LEU A 89 -4.67 5.71 10.11
C LEU A 89 -5.83 6.41 9.39
N GLY A 90 -6.53 7.27 10.13
CA GLY A 90 -7.55 8.17 9.58
C GLY A 90 -9.00 7.72 9.78
N HIS A 91 -9.24 6.46 10.06
CA HIS A 91 -10.59 5.90 10.27
C HIS A 91 -10.47 4.58 11.04
N GLN A 92 -11.55 4.19 11.74
CA GLN A 92 -11.64 2.89 12.41
C GLN A 92 -12.91 2.18 11.93
N PRO A 93 -12.80 0.99 11.27
CA PRO A 93 -11.54 0.34 10.82
C PRO A 93 -10.80 1.16 9.77
N GLY A 94 -9.51 0.90 9.61
CA GLY A 94 -8.69 1.62 8.65
C GLY A 94 -9.21 1.49 7.22
N ILE A 95 -9.10 2.56 6.43
CA ILE A 95 -9.53 2.60 5.03
C ILE A 95 -8.29 2.79 4.15
N ALA A 96 -7.86 1.72 3.47
CA ALA A 96 -6.72 1.80 2.56
C ALA A 96 -7.14 2.16 1.15
N CYS A 97 -8.34 1.77 0.75
CA CYS A 97 -8.80 1.91 -0.64
C CYS A 97 -9.46 3.27 -0.89
N HIS A 98 -9.18 3.86 -2.07
CA HIS A 98 -9.79 5.13 -2.47
C HIS A 98 -11.31 5.04 -2.66
N THR A 99 -11.87 3.83 -2.73
CA THR A 99 -13.33 3.62 -2.78
C THR A 99 -13.99 3.76 -1.43
N GLY A 100 -13.21 4.01 -0.36
CA GLY A 100 -13.73 4.09 1.00
C GLY A 100 -13.83 2.74 1.70
N ARG A 101 -13.23 1.70 1.15
CA ARG A 101 -13.22 0.36 1.74
C ARG A 101 -11.92 0.12 2.50
N HIS A 102 -11.98 -0.82 3.45
CA HIS A 102 -10.83 -1.23 4.26
C HIS A 102 -9.68 -1.73 3.39
N SER A 103 -9.97 -2.65 2.47
CA SER A 103 -8.98 -3.26 1.57
C SER A 103 -9.30 -2.95 0.12
N CYS A 104 -8.26 -2.79 -0.69
CA CYS A 104 -8.41 -2.71 -2.14
C CYS A 104 -8.86 -4.05 -2.74
N PHE A 105 -8.66 -5.14 -2.00
CA PHE A 105 -9.02 -6.50 -2.45
C PHE A 105 -10.40 -6.87 -1.92
N PHE A 106 -11.42 -6.14 -2.34
CA PHE A 106 -12.78 -6.29 -1.84
C PHE A 106 -13.71 -7.10 -2.75
N SER A 107 -13.24 -7.52 -3.92
CA SER A 107 -14.03 -8.33 -4.85
C SER A 107 -13.54 -9.76 -4.83
N ILE A 108 -14.47 -10.72 -4.76
CA ILE A 108 -14.16 -12.14 -4.89
C ILE A 108 -14.82 -12.71 -6.14
N LEU A 109 -14.21 -13.74 -6.70
CA LEU A 109 -14.79 -14.46 -7.83
C LEU A 109 -15.82 -15.44 -7.29
N LYS A 110 -17.09 -15.26 -7.68
CA LYS A 110 -18.18 -16.06 -7.22
C LYS A 110 -19.08 -16.39 -8.40
N ASP A 111 -19.22 -17.67 -8.71
CA ASP A 111 -20.02 -18.15 -9.83
C ASP A 111 -19.67 -17.44 -11.15
N GLY A 112 -18.36 -17.26 -11.39
CA GLY A 112 -17.86 -16.62 -12.61
C GLY A 112 -17.99 -15.12 -12.67
N GLN A 113 -18.36 -14.46 -11.54
CA GLN A 113 -18.52 -13.01 -11.49
C GLN A 113 -17.75 -12.41 -10.32
N TRP A 114 -17.13 -11.24 -10.53
CA TRP A 114 -16.47 -10.49 -9.47
C TRP A 114 -17.53 -9.78 -8.63
N THR A 115 -17.58 -10.13 -7.35
CA THR A 115 -18.60 -9.66 -6.41
C THR A 115 -17.94 -8.91 -5.27
N ALA A 116 -18.34 -7.66 -5.05
CA ALA A 116 -17.84 -6.87 -3.93
C ALA A 116 -18.36 -7.45 -2.62
N THR A 117 -17.44 -7.70 -1.66
CA THR A 117 -17.76 -8.35 -0.39
C THR A 117 -17.55 -7.47 0.83
N GLU A 118 -16.94 -6.29 0.66
CA GLU A 118 -16.70 -5.38 1.77
C GLU A 118 -17.49 -4.09 1.56
N PRO A 119 -18.04 -3.54 2.65
CA PRO A 119 -18.83 -2.31 2.56
C PRO A 119 -17.93 -1.09 2.35
N VAL A 120 -18.52 -0.04 1.79
CA VAL A 120 -17.91 1.30 1.78
C VAL A 120 -18.08 1.85 3.20
N LEU A 121 -16.95 2.06 3.90
CA LEU A 121 -16.98 2.54 5.28
C LEU A 121 -17.14 4.05 5.37
N LYS A 122 -16.69 4.76 4.35
CA LYS A 122 -16.80 6.20 4.27
C LYS A 122 -16.92 6.62 2.80
N ASP A 123 -17.83 7.53 2.51
CA ASP A 123 -18.05 8.02 1.16
C ASP A 123 -16.75 8.63 0.63
N PRO A 124 -16.23 8.18 -0.54
CA PRO A 124 -15.02 8.74 -1.14
C PRO A 124 -15.06 10.25 -1.30
N GLU A 125 -16.22 10.83 -1.60
CA GLU A 125 -16.37 12.29 -1.74
C GLU A 125 -16.06 13.02 -0.43
N SER A 126 -16.32 12.39 0.72
CA SER A 126 -15.99 12.99 2.02
C SER A 126 -14.54 12.78 2.42
N ILE A 127 -13.83 11.86 1.77
CA ILE A 127 -12.40 11.62 2.02
C ILE A 127 -11.52 12.59 1.24
N TYR A 128 -11.88 12.85 -0.02
CA TYR A 128 -11.05 13.62 -0.97
C TYR A 128 -11.67 14.96 -1.31
N LYS A 129 -12.09 15.71 -0.32
CA LYS A 129 -12.64 17.05 -0.52
C LYS A 129 -11.60 18.07 -0.93
#